data_674d1a23e6388a7208e73ec38a53dd98
#
_entry.id   674d1a23e6388a7208e73ec38a53dd98
#
_cell.length_a   1.000
_cell.length_b   1.000
_cell.length_c   1.000
_cell.angle_alpha   90.00
_cell.angle_beta   90.00
_cell.angle_gamma   90.00
#
_symmetry.space_group_name_H-M   'P 1'
#
loop_
_entity.id
_entity.type
_entity.pdbx_description
1 polymer ?
#
loop_
_entity_poly.entity_id
_entity_poly.type
_entity_poly.pdbx_seq_one_letter_code
_entity_poly.pdbx_strand_id
1 'polypeptide(L)'
;MDLDVRPLAAEDAEAARQLSFEAFGVPPTPPTEPARIDQPGRSSFGAFRDGELAAKAVDRAYDSYFGGVAVPTAGIAGVTVAAEYRGHGMLAPLLGALLRAARARGAVVSGLFPTAPRIYRRFGYEVVTSLDTVEVPTAVLASVARPAAAPTRRATTGDFDPIRAVYDAWAVGQNGPLSRRGVSFPATAEDFLSSFTGVTVAVDGAGSVCGYASWQRGEGFGAEALIDIAR
;
A
#
# COMPACT_ATOMS: atom_id res chain seq x y z
N MET A 1 31.24 -18.37 0.77
CA MET A 1 30.17 -17.42 1.20
C MET A 1 28.91 -17.87 0.51
N ASP A 2 28.06 -18.54 1.26
CA ASP A 2 26.84 -19.14 0.73
C ASP A 2 25.69 -18.09 0.77
N LEU A 3 24.96 -17.96 -0.33
CA LEU A 3 23.78 -17.10 -0.46
C LEU A 3 22.56 -18.02 -0.54
N ASP A 4 21.76 -18.02 0.51
CA ASP A 4 20.47 -18.72 0.54
C ASP A 4 19.33 -17.72 0.33
N VAL A 5 18.41 -18.05 -0.60
CA VAL A 5 17.21 -17.24 -0.87
C VAL A 5 15.98 -18.10 -0.73
N ARG A 6 15.18 -17.78 0.29
CA ARG A 6 14.01 -18.59 0.65
C ARG A 6 12.84 -17.73 1.14
N PRO A 7 11.62 -18.28 1.19
CA PRO A 7 10.53 -17.68 1.95
C PRO A 7 10.96 -17.49 3.41
N LEU A 8 10.55 -16.37 4.01
CA LEU A 8 10.73 -16.12 5.44
C LEU A 8 9.77 -17.00 6.23
N ALA A 9 10.26 -17.59 7.31
CA ALA A 9 9.50 -18.37 8.27
C ALA A 9 9.20 -17.54 9.54
N ALA A 10 8.41 -18.10 10.46
CA ALA A 10 8.00 -17.38 11.66
C ALA A 10 9.21 -16.95 12.52
N GLU A 11 10.26 -17.77 12.59
CA GLU A 11 11.50 -17.48 13.29
C GLU A 11 12.28 -16.30 12.72
N ASP A 12 12.10 -15.97 11.44
CA ASP A 12 12.76 -14.84 10.78
C ASP A 12 12.05 -13.49 11.05
N ALA A 13 10.87 -13.51 11.69
CA ALA A 13 9.99 -12.36 11.78
C ALA A 13 10.63 -11.15 12.46
N GLU A 14 11.35 -11.39 13.56
CA GLU A 14 12.01 -10.31 14.30
C GLU A 14 13.18 -9.70 13.53
N ALA A 15 14.03 -10.53 12.91
CA ALA A 15 15.10 -10.06 12.04
C ALA A 15 14.56 -9.25 10.86
N ALA A 16 13.45 -9.70 10.27
CA ALA A 16 12.79 -8.99 9.18
C ALA A 16 12.18 -7.65 9.62
N ARG A 17 11.66 -7.56 10.85
CA ARG A 17 11.17 -6.30 11.44
C ARG A 17 12.33 -5.34 11.69
N GLN A 18 13.39 -5.82 12.32
CA GLN A 18 14.57 -5.02 12.59
C GLN A 18 15.17 -4.43 11.30
N LEU A 19 15.32 -5.25 10.27
CA LEU A 19 15.81 -4.80 8.97
C LEU A 19 14.88 -3.75 8.32
N SER A 20 13.56 -3.81 8.59
CA SER A 20 12.64 -2.74 8.17
C SER A 20 12.88 -1.43 8.91
N PHE A 21 13.10 -1.50 10.22
CA PHE A 21 13.34 -0.30 11.04
C PHE A 21 14.64 0.39 10.65
N GLU A 22 15.67 -0.36 10.34
CA GLU A 22 16.95 0.17 9.86
C GLU A 22 16.82 0.88 8.50
N ALA A 23 15.95 0.35 7.62
CA ALA A 23 15.79 0.89 6.27
C ALA A 23 14.77 2.03 6.17
N PHE A 24 13.69 1.98 6.95
CA PHE A 24 12.54 2.90 6.83
C PHE A 24 12.29 3.74 8.09
N GLY A 25 13.08 3.52 9.14
CA GLY A 25 12.89 4.15 10.44
C GLY A 25 11.91 3.40 11.35
N VAL A 26 12.03 3.66 12.62
CA VAL A 26 11.11 3.15 13.65
C VAL A 26 9.87 4.04 13.67
N PRO A 27 8.65 3.47 13.65
CA PRO A 27 7.44 4.29 13.75
C PRO A 27 7.40 5.04 15.10
N PRO A 28 6.75 6.22 15.16
CA PRO A 28 6.65 7.02 16.40
C PRO A 28 6.08 6.23 17.59
N THR A 29 5.16 5.31 17.30
CA THR A 29 4.67 4.32 18.28
C THR A 29 5.10 2.93 17.83
N PRO A 30 6.16 2.36 18.41
CA PRO A 30 6.60 1.03 18.04
C PRO A 30 5.50 0.00 18.28
N PRO A 31 5.37 -1.01 17.40
CA PRO A 31 4.41 -2.09 17.61
C PRO A 31 4.73 -2.84 18.91
N THR A 32 3.72 -3.06 19.72
CA THR A 32 3.82 -3.87 20.97
C THR A 32 3.61 -5.35 20.68
N GLU A 33 3.01 -5.68 19.55
CA GLU A 33 2.78 -7.07 19.15
C GLU A 33 4.03 -7.70 18.57
N PRO A 34 4.19 -9.03 18.73
CA PRO A 34 5.26 -9.78 18.08
C PRO A 34 5.24 -9.60 16.56
N ALA A 35 6.43 -9.59 15.96
CA ALA A 35 6.54 -9.55 14.50
C ALA A 35 5.92 -10.82 13.88
N ARG A 36 5.26 -10.67 12.73
CA ARG A 36 4.60 -11.77 12.02
C ARG A 36 4.96 -11.75 10.54
N ILE A 37 5.22 -12.93 10.00
CA ILE A 37 5.44 -13.16 8.56
C ILE A 37 4.15 -13.62 7.88
N ASP A 38 3.38 -14.47 8.56
CA ASP A 38 2.16 -15.09 8.07
C ASP A 38 0.98 -14.11 8.09
N GLN A 39 0.86 -13.32 7.05
CA GLN A 39 -0.27 -12.42 6.86
C GLN A 39 -1.01 -12.80 5.57
N PRO A 40 -2.35 -12.82 5.57
CA PRO A 40 -3.12 -13.11 4.38
C PRO A 40 -2.72 -12.22 3.19
N GLY A 41 -2.56 -12.82 2.02
CA GLY A 41 -2.18 -12.09 0.80
C GLY A 41 -0.75 -11.55 0.79
N ARG A 42 0.10 -11.97 1.73
CA ARG A 42 1.49 -11.54 1.83
C ARG A 42 2.44 -12.73 1.71
N SER A 43 3.43 -12.62 0.83
CA SER A 43 4.55 -13.54 0.71
C SER A 43 5.85 -12.78 0.96
N SER A 44 6.62 -13.19 1.96
CA SER A 44 7.87 -12.52 2.32
C SER A 44 9.04 -13.44 2.01
N PHE A 45 10.06 -12.92 1.36
CA PHE A 45 11.29 -13.64 1.03
C PHE A 45 12.50 -12.96 1.65
N GLY A 46 13.47 -13.75 2.06
CA GLY A 46 14.76 -13.32 2.57
C GLY A 46 15.91 -13.83 1.71
N ALA A 47 16.97 -13.05 1.65
CA ALA A 47 18.29 -13.49 1.19
C ALA A 47 19.19 -13.52 2.42
N PHE A 48 19.75 -14.69 2.69
CA PHE A 48 20.62 -14.96 3.83
C PHE A 48 22.04 -15.11 3.39
N ARG A 49 22.94 -14.56 4.16
CA ARG A 49 24.37 -14.74 3.98
C ARG A 49 24.99 -15.25 5.26
N ASP A 50 25.66 -16.39 5.14
CA ASP A 50 26.27 -17.06 6.30
C ASP A 50 25.29 -17.24 7.49
N GLY A 51 23.99 -17.47 7.18
CA GLY A 51 22.91 -17.67 8.13
C GLY A 51 22.21 -16.40 8.61
N GLU A 52 22.70 -15.21 8.27
CA GLU A 52 22.10 -13.93 8.67
C GLU A 52 21.19 -13.37 7.56
N LEU A 53 20.08 -12.75 7.94
CA LEU A 53 19.15 -12.10 7.02
C LEU A 53 19.76 -10.82 6.46
N ALA A 54 20.35 -10.89 5.27
CA ALA A 54 21.02 -9.79 4.61
C ALA A 54 20.08 -8.89 3.78
N ALA A 55 18.98 -9.44 3.27
CA ALA A 55 18.00 -8.68 2.50
C ALA A 55 16.62 -9.34 2.59
N LYS A 56 15.57 -8.54 2.40
CA LYS A 56 14.19 -9.05 2.28
C LYS A 56 13.36 -8.28 1.28
N ALA A 57 12.30 -8.91 0.82
CA ALA A 57 11.27 -8.29 -0.02
C ALA A 57 9.93 -8.98 0.23
N VAL A 58 8.86 -8.26 -0.05
CA VAL A 58 7.48 -8.72 0.16
C VAL A 58 6.71 -8.59 -1.15
N ASP A 59 5.91 -9.61 -1.48
CA ASP A 59 4.83 -9.55 -2.46
C ASP A 59 3.50 -9.46 -1.70
N ARG A 60 2.68 -8.50 -2.08
CA ARG A 60 1.27 -8.40 -1.68
C ARG A 60 0.40 -8.82 -2.84
N ALA A 61 -0.47 -9.79 -2.60
CA ALA A 61 -1.42 -10.26 -3.60
C ALA A 61 -2.51 -9.21 -3.81
N TYR A 62 -2.50 -8.62 -4.99
CA TYR A 62 -3.49 -7.65 -5.45
C TYR A 62 -4.12 -8.11 -6.76
N ASP A 63 -5.20 -7.45 -7.12
CA ASP A 63 -5.72 -7.39 -8.48
C ASP A 63 -5.76 -5.93 -8.92
N SER A 64 -5.32 -5.65 -10.14
CA SER A 64 -5.33 -4.31 -10.73
C SER A 64 -6.19 -4.28 -11.99
N TYR A 65 -6.89 -3.19 -12.22
CA TYR A 65 -7.66 -3.03 -13.46
C TYR A 65 -6.76 -2.67 -14.63
N PHE A 66 -6.96 -3.38 -15.76
CA PHE A 66 -6.38 -3.08 -17.06
C PHE A 66 -7.39 -3.42 -18.15
N GLY A 67 -7.72 -2.46 -19.02
CA GLY A 67 -8.70 -2.66 -20.09
C GLY A 67 -10.08 -3.10 -19.59
N GLY A 68 -10.50 -2.64 -18.42
CA GLY A 68 -11.78 -3.00 -17.80
C GLY A 68 -11.80 -4.35 -17.07
N VAL A 69 -10.67 -5.06 -17.00
CA VAL A 69 -10.57 -6.38 -16.35
C VAL A 69 -9.60 -6.30 -15.16
N ALA A 70 -9.99 -6.89 -14.03
CA ALA A 70 -9.09 -7.08 -12.91
C ALA A 70 -8.12 -8.24 -13.18
N VAL A 71 -6.82 -7.97 -13.11
CA VAL A 71 -5.77 -8.97 -13.33
C VAL A 71 -4.91 -9.17 -12.09
N PRO A 72 -4.49 -10.41 -11.77
CA PRO A 72 -3.64 -10.69 -10.63
C PRO A 72 -2.31 -9.91 -10.73
N THR A 73 -2.00 -9.19 -9.66
CA THR A 73 -0.87 -8.28 -9.58
C THR A 73 0.00 -8.59 -8.37
N ALA A 74 1.31 -8.55 -8.57
CA ALA A 74 2.29 -8.61 -7.48
C ALA A 74 2.63 -7.19 -7.00
N GLY A 75 2.23 -6.85 -5.78
CA GLY A 75 2.58 -5.59 -5.14
C GLY A 75 3.89 -5.72 -4.37
N ILE A 76 5.01 -5.35 -4.98
CA ILE A 76 6.33 -5.48 -4.34
C ILE A 76 6.53 -4.35 -3.35
N ALA A 77 6.85 -4.72 -2.11
CA ALA A 77 7.00 -3.79 -0.99
C ALA A 77 8.15 -4.21 -0.06
N GLY A 78 8.56 -3.31 0.83
CA GLY A 78 9.51 -3.61 1.89
C GLY A 78 10.83 -4.20 1.40
N VAL A 79 11.28 -3.79 0.21
CA VAL A 79 12.56 -4.22 -0.35
C VAL A 79 13.68 -3.53 0.40
N THR A 80 14.43 -4.29 1.17
CA THR A 80 15.54 -3.80 1.97
C THR A 80 16.76 -4.66 1.80
N VAL A 81 17.94 -4.03 1.90
CA VAL A 81 19.24 -4.71 1.99
C VAL A 81 19.97 -4.06 3.14
N ALA A 82 20.46 -4.85 4.09
CA ALA A 82 21.28 -4.39 5.20
C ALA A 82 22.50 -3.62 4.68
N ALA A 83 22.90 -2.57 5.41
CA ALA A 83 23.88 -1.62 4.92
C ALA A 83 25.19 -2.27 4.51
N GLU A 84 25.68 -3.22 5.30
CA GLU A 84 26.90 -3.99 5.12
C GLU A 84 26.87 -4.94 3.91
N TYR A 85 25.66 -5.31 3.43
CA TYR A 85 25.46 -6.18 2.29
C TYR A 85 25.08 -5.45 1.01
N ARG A 86 24.99 -4.11 1.03
CA ARG A 86 24.73 -3.31 -0.18
C ARG A 86 25.87 -3.44 -1.17
N GLY A 87 25.52 -3.49 -2.45
CA GLY A 87 26.52 -3.68 -3.52
C GLY A 87 26.98 -5.14 -3.72
N HIS A 88 26.59 -6.08 -2.86
CA HIS A 88 27.00 -7.49 -2.94
C HIS A 88 26.03 -8.39 -3.73
N GLY A 89 25.17 -7.82 -4.56
CA GLY A 89 24.33 -8.60 -5.50
C GLY A 89 23.10 -9.29 -4.89
N MET A 90 22.74 -8.98 -3.64
CA MET A 90 21.62 -9.62 -2.92
C MET A 90 20.25 -9.48 -3.62
N LEU A 91 20.02 -8.32 -4.26
CA LEU A 91 18.70 -7.96 -4.77
C LEU A 91 18.25 -8.81 -5.96
N ALA A 92 19.15 -9.19 -6.88
CA ALA A 92 18.76 -9.92 -8.08
C ALA A 92 18.21 -11.33 -7.77
N PRO A 93 18.90 -12.17 -7.00
CA PRO A 93 18.36 -13.47 -6.63
C PRO A 93 17.08 -13.37 -5.78
N LEU A 94 17.03 -12.40 -4.86
CA LEU A 94 15.86 -12.16 -4.00
C LEU A 94 14.61 -11.78 -4.80
N LEU A 95 14.68 -10.74 -5.62
CA LEU A 95 13.56 -10.33 -6.48
C LEU A 95 13.19 -11.40 -7.49
N GLY A 96 14.19 -12.10 -8.04
CA GLY A 96 13.95 -13.22 -8.96
C GLY A 96 13.15 -14.35 -8.31
N ALA A 97 13.46 -14.73 -7.07
CA ALA A 97 12.71 -15.73 -6.33
C ALA A 97 11.28 -15.26 -6.01
N LEU A 98 11.14 -14.03 -5.52
CA LEU A 98 9.85 -13.44 -5.18
C LEU A 98 8.93 -13.33 -6.40
N LEU A 99 9.44 -12.83 -7.54
CA LEU A 99 8.65 -12.68 -8.77
C LEU A 99 8.28 -14.03 -9.39
N ARG A 100 9.15 -15.05 -9.30
CA ARG A 100 8.76 -16.42 -9.71
C ARG A 100 7.63 -16.97 -8.86
N ALA A 101 7.67 -16.77 -7.55
CA ALA A 101 6.59 -17.18 -6.65
C ALA A 101 5.29 -16.43 -6.96
N ALA A 102 5.36 -15.11 -7.19
CA ALA A 102 4.21 -14.30 -7.58
C ALA A 102 3.60 -14.78 -8.91
N ARG A 103 4.44 -15.09 -9.91
CA ARG A 103 3.98 -15.67 -11.19
C ARG A 103 3.34 -17.04 -11.02
N ALA A 104 3.90 -17.90 -10.18
CA ALA A 104 3.32 -19.22 -9.89
C ALA A 104 1.94 -19.11 -9.22
N ARG A 105 1.69 -18.03 -8.46
CA ARG A 105 0.40 -17.65 -7.89
C ARG A 105 -0.58 -17.10 -8.94
N GLY A 106 -0.13 -16.83 -10.16
CA GLY A 106 -0.94 -16.29 -11.26
C GLY A 106 -0.76 -14.80 -11.52
N ALA A 107 0.14 -14.10 -10.80
CA ALA A 107 0.38 -12.68 -11.07
C ALA A 107 0.97 -12.48 -12.48
N VAL A 108 0.36 -11.59 -13.25
CA VAL A 108 0.76 -11.25 -14.64
C VAL A 108 1.37 -9.85 -14.74
N VAL A 109 1.14 -9.02 -13.72
CA VAL A 109 1.70 -7.67 -13.59
C VAL A 109 2.40 -7.57 -12.23
N SER A 110 3.44 -6.75 -12.16
CA SER A 110 4.09 -6.38 -10.91
C SER A 110 4.25 -4.87 -10.81
N GLY A 111 3.91 -4.31 -9.65
CA GLY A 111 4.03 -2.89 -9.37
C GLY A 111 4.73 -2.62 -8.04
N LEU A 112 5.37 -1.46 -7.93
CA LEU A 112 5.98 -0.97 -6.70
C LEU A 112 6.07 0.56 -6.67
N PHE A 113 6.24 1.11 -5.47
CA PHE A 113 6.61 2.52 -5.28
C PHE A 113 8.10 2.59 -4.93
N PRO A 114 8.96 3.07 -5.84
CA PRO A 114 10.39 3.04 -5.65
C PRO A 114 10.92 4.26 -4.90
N THR A 115 11.77 4.04 -3.89
CA THR A 115 12.65 5.10 -3.36
C THR A 115 13.88 5.32 -4.26
N ALA A 116 14.26 4.31 -5.05
CA ALA A 116 15.39 4.34 -5.97
C ALA A 116 15.02 3.68 -7.31
N PRO A 117 14.32 4.38 -8.24
CA PRO A 117 13.78 3.78 -9.47
C PRO A 117 14.81 3.06 -10.35
N ARG A 118 16.05 3.57 -10.40
CA ARG A 118 17.12 2.99 -11.23
C ARG A 118 17.45 1.53 -10.89
N ILE A 119 17.23 1.13 -9.64
CA ILE A 119 17.53 -0.23 -9.19
C ILE A 119 16.61 -1.24 -9.89
N TYR A 120 15.36 -0.86 -10.16
CA TYR A 120 14.32 -1.77 -10.64
C TYR A 120 14.26 -1.87 -12.17
N ARG A 121 14.82 -0.92 -12.92
CA ARG A 121 14.85 -0.96 -14.39
C ARG A 121 15.46 -2.23 -14.96
N ARG A 122 16.54 -2.72 -14.34
CA ARG A 122 17.19 -3.99 -14.75
C ARG A 122 16.29 -5.23 -14.57
N PHE A 123 15.19 -5.10 -13.85
CA PHE A 123 14.19 -6.16 -13.66
C PHE A 123 12.93 -5.94 -14.51
N GLY A 124 12.97 -4.99 -15.45
CA GLY A 124 11.87 -4.71 -16.37
C GLY A 124 10.84 -3.70 -15.85
N TYR A 125 11.09 -3.03 -14.73
CA TYR A 125 10.20 -1.98 -14.22
C TYR A 125 10.49 -0.64 -14.91
N GLU A 126 9.42 0.06 -15.24
CA GLU A 126 9.46 1.45 -15.68
C GLU A 126 8.51 2.32 -14.84
N VAL A 127 8.83 3.61 -14.78
CA VAL A 127 7.96 4.59 -14.10
C VAL A 127 6.79 4.89 -15.02
N VAL A 128 5.59 4.50 -14.60
CA VAL A 128 4.37 4.65 -15.41
C VAL A 128 3.42 5.72 -14.85
N THR A 129 3.61 6.12 -13.59
CA THR A 129 2.77 7.13 -12.93
C THR A 129 3.51 7.75 -11.75
N SER A 130 3.02 8.88 -11.25
CA SER A 130 3.42 9.48 -9.99
C SER A 130 2.24 9.48 -9.01
N LEU A 131 2.55 9.48 -7.72
CA LEU A 131 1.59 9.78 -6.67
C LEU A 131 1.89 11.20 -6.21
N ASP A 132 1.02 12.13 -6.57
CA ASP A 132 1.18 13.52 -6.18
C ASP A 132 0.55 13.72 -4.79
N THR A 133 1.34 14.30 -3.89
CA THR A 133 0.87 14.72 -2.57
C THR A 133 0.71 16.22 -2.58
N VAL A 134 -0.45 16.70 -2.15
CA VAL A 134 -0.74 18.13 -2.00
C VAL A 134 -0.97 18.43 -0.52
N GLU A 135 -0.13 19.26 0.04
CA GLU A 135 -0.30 19.80 1.38
C GLU A 135 -1.03 21.14 1.31
N VAL A 136 -2.16 21.22 2.00
CA VAL A 136 -2.97 22.44 2.02
C VAL A 136 -3.19 22.86 3.47
N PRO A 137 -2.73 24.06 3.89
CA PRO A 137 -3.06 24.61 5.19
C PRO A 137 -4.57 24.69 5.39
N THR A 138 -5.09 24.21 6.53
CA THR A 138 -6.54 24.19 6.79
C THR A 138 -7.18 25.55 6.70
N ALA A 139 -6.45 26.63 7.01
CA ALA A 139 -6.93 28.02 6.84
C ALA A 139 -7.32 28.35 5.39
N VAL A 140 -6.62 27.79 4.41
CA VAL A 140 -6.91 28.01 2.97
C VAL A 140 -8.23 27.35 2.58
N LEU A 141 -8.59 26.23 3.22
CA LEU A 141 -9.86 25.53 2.95
C LEU A 141 -11.08 26.40 3.30
N ALA A 142 -10.95 27.34 4.24
CA ALA A 142 -12.03 28.25 4.59
C ALA A 142 -12.40 29.21 3.44
N SER A 143 -11.47 29.47 2.52
CA SER A 143 -11.68 30.33 1.35
C SER A 143 -12.26 29.59 0.14
N VAL A 144 -12.32 28.26 0.18
CA VAL A 144 -12.89 27.47 -0.92
C VAL A 144 -14.40 27.68 -0.94
N ALA A 145 -14.90 28.25 -2.04
CA ALA A 145 -16.32 28.39 -2.24
C ALA A 145 -17.00 27.02 -2.15
N ARG A 146 -18.07 26.93 -1.35
CA ARG A 146 -18.88 25.70 -1.32
C ARG A 146 -19.56 25.59 -2.68
N PRO A 147 -19.19 24.56 -3.50
CA PRO A 147 -19.95 24.34 -4.71
C PRO A 147 -21.41 24.03 -4.33
N ALA A 148 -22.36 24.35 -5.21
CA ALA A 148 -23.74 23.93 -5.08
C ALA A 148 -23.92 22.41 -5.23
N ALA A 149 -22.88 21.67 -4.90
CA ALA A 149 -22.70 20.25 -5.09
C ALA A 149 -23.44 19.45 -4.00
N ALA A 150 -23.54 18.17 -4.26
CA ALA A 150 -24.17 17.16 -3.43
C ALA A 150 -23.92 17.36 -1.92
N PRO A 151 -24.94 17.24 -1.07
CA PRO A 151 -24.77 17.27 0.38
C PRO A 151 -23.74 16.25 0.84
N THR A 152 -22.96 16.63 1.83
CA THR A 152 -21.95 15.72 2.40
C THR A 152 -22.28 15.39 3.85
N ARG A 153 -21.95 14.18 4.28
CA ARG A 153 -22.06 13.72 5.65
C ARG A 153 -20.94 12.75 6.01
N ARG A 154 -20.78 12.49 7.28
CA ARG A 154 -19.91 11.41 7.77
C ARG A 154 -20.42 10.07 7.27
N ALA A 155 -19.51 9.21 6.84
CA ALA A 155 -19.83 7.84 6.48
C ALA A 155 -20.18 7.02 7.72
N THR A 156 -21.07 6.07 7.53
CA THR A 156 -21.47 5.04 8.49
C THR A 156 -21.09 3.66 7.95
N THR A 157 -21.23 2.62 8.76
CA THR A 157 -21.00 1.23 8.31
C THR A 157 -21.87 0.83 7.12
N GLY A 158 -23.09 1.37 7.04
CA GLY A 158 -24.00 1.15 5.90
C GLY A 158 -23.53 1.74 4.58
N ASP A 159 -22.55 2.63 4.60
CA ASP A 159 -22.01 3.26 3.38
C ASP A 159 -20.82 2.48 2.77
N PHE A 160 -20.36 1.40 3.41
CA PHE A 160 -19.18 0.67 2.97
C PHE A 160 -19.33 0.10 1.55
N ASP A 161 -20.39 -0.62 1.27
CA ASP A 161 -20.63 -1.16 -0.07
C ASP A 161 -20.95 -0.08 -1.11
N PRO A 162 -21.74 0.96 -0.84
CA PRO A 162 -21.85 2.13 -1.71
C PRO A 162 -20.50 2.81 -2.02
N ILE A 163 -19.63 3.01 -1.04
CA ILE A 163 -18.28 3.56 -1.24
C ILE A 163 -17.46 2.67 -2.18
N ARG A 164 -17.49 1.35 -1.96
CA ARG A 164 -16.79 0.38 -2.83
C ARG A 164 -17.34 0.42 -4.25
N ALA A 165 -18.65 0.54 -4.42
CA ALA A 165 -19.28 0.64 -5.73
C ALA A 165 -18.85 1.91 -6.49
N VAL A 166 -18.78 3.06 -5.82
CA VAL A 166 -18.27 4.32 -6.39
C VAL A 166 -16.82 4.16 -6.86
N TYR A 167 -15.98 3.55 -6.01
CA TYR A 167 -14.59 3.30 -6.38
C TYR A 167 -14.46 2.35 -7.58
N ASP A 168 -15.17 1.23 -7.56
CA ASP A 168 -15.11 0.23 -8.63
C ASP A 168 -15.59 0.80 -9.97
N ALA A 169 -16.67 1.60 -9.95
CA ALA A 169 -17.18 2.25 -11.16
C ALA A 169 -16.16 3.19 -11.81
N TRP A 170 -15.36 3.88 -11.01
CA TRP A 170 -14.26 4.70 -11.50
C TRP A 170 -13.07 3.84 -11.94
N ALA A 171 -12.65 2.89 -11.09
CA ALA A 171 -11.41 2.14 -11.25
C ALA A 171 -11.42 1.24 -12.48
N VAL A 172 -12.57 0.63 -12.81
CA VAL A 172 -12.72 -0.24 -13.98
C VAL A 172 -12.41 0.47 -15.30
N GLY A 173 -12.66 1.77 -15.38
CA GLY A 173 -12.36 2.60 -16.56
C GLY A 173 -10.90 3.06 -16.65
N GLN A 174 -10.05 2.70 -15.69
CA GLN A 174 -8.66 3.12 -15.63
C GLN A 174 -7.72 1.93 -15.83
N ASN A 175 -6.43 2.21 -16.11
CA ASN A 175 -5.38 1.20 -16.11
C ASN A 175 -4.47 1.42 -14.90
N GLY A 176 -4.31 0.40 -14.06
CA GLY A 176 -3.41 0.39 -12.91
C GLY A 176 -4.05 0.45 -11.52
N PRO A 177 -5.24 1.07 -11.29
CA PRO A 177 -5.84 1.06 -9.96
C PRO A 177 -6.03 -0.37 -9.43
N LEU A 178 -5.79 -0.54 -8.13
CA LEU A 178 -6.08 -1.80 -7.45
C LEU A 178 -7.60 -1.98 -7.35
N SER A 179 -8.08 -3.21 -7.43
CA SER A 179 -9.51 -3.50 -7.26
C SER A 179 -10.03 -3.20 -5.83
N ARG A 180 -9.11 -3.02 -4.87
CA ARG A 180 -9.41 -2.88 -3.44
C ARG A 180 -10.30 -4.01 -2.89
N ARG A 181 -10.23 -5.16 -3.52
CA ARG A 181 -10.90 -6.41 -3.16
C ARG A 181 -9.86 -7.44 -2.75
N GLY A 182 -10.31 -8.48 -2.03
CA GLY A 182 -9.42 -9.56 -1.59
C GLY A 182 -8.76 -9.31 -0.24
N VAL A 183 -7.90 -10.26 0.12
CA VAL A 183 -7.36 -10.43 1.49
C VAL A 183 -6.42 -9.30 1.97
N SER A 184 -5.92 -8.48 1.06
CA SER A 184 -5.02 -7.36 1.40
C SER A 184 -5.76 -6.05 1.72
N PHE A 185 -7.09 -6.05 1.69
CA PHE A 185 -7.93 -4.88 1.94
C PHE A 185 -8.91 -5.14 3.08
N PRO A 186 -9.43 -4.10 3.75
CA PRO A 186 -10.44 -4.25 4.78
C PRO A 186 -11.64 -5.06 4.29
N ALA A 187 -11.98 -6.10 5.04
CA ALA A 187 -13.09 -6.99 4.70
C ALA A 187 -14.42 -6.47 5.26
N THR A 188 -14.37 -5.69 6.35
CA THR A 188 -15.53 -5.15 7.03
C THR A 188 -15.62 -3.63 6.95
N ALA A 189 -16.81 -3.10 7.18
CA ALA A 189 -17.04 -1.66 7.25
C ALA A 189 -16.29 -1.02 8.42
N GLU A 190 -16.23 -1.72 9.55
CA GLU A 190 -15.55 -1.29 10.77
C GLU A 190 -14.04 -1.14 10.52
N ASP A 191 -13.41 -2.15 9.92
CA ASP A 191 -11.98 -2.13 9.58
C ASP A 191 -11.66 -0.98 8.61
N PHE A 192 -12.52 -0.78 7.61
CA PHE A 192 -12.37 0.32 6.66
C PHE A 192 -12.46 1.68 7.34
N LEU A 193 -13.51 1.92 8.12
CA LEU A 193 -13.72 3.21 8.76
C LEU A 193 -12.67 3.52 9.83
N SER A 194 -12.21 2.50 10.58
CA SER A 194 -11.18 2.66 11.60
C SER A 194 -9.78 2.93 11.04
N SER A 195 -9.56 2.62 9.76
CA SER A 195 -8.29 2.90 9.08
C SER A 195 -8.03 4.39 8.83
N PHE A 196 -9.04 5.26 9.06
CA PHE A 196 -8.96 6.70 8.80
C PHE A 196 -9.45 7.50 10.00
N THR A 197 -8.95 8.74 10.15
CA THR A 197 -9.56 9.69 11.09
C THR A 197 -11.00 9.97 10.72
N GLY A 198 -11.31 9.96 9.43
CA GLY A 198 -12.66 10.07 8.95
C GLY A 198 -12.85 9.71 7.48
N VAL A 199 -14.08 9.35 7.19
CA VAL A 199 -14.58 9.16 5.83
C VAL A 199 -15.82 10.03 5.66
N THR A 200 -15.83 10.84 4.61
CA THR A 200 -16.96 11.71 4.25
C THR A 200 -17.53 11.21 2.93
N VAL A 201 -18.85 11.09 2.86
CA VAL A 201 -19.57 10.75 1.63
C VAL A 201 -20.32 11.95 1.10
N ALA A 202 -20.39 12.06 -0.22
CA ALA A 202 -21.32 12.93 -0.93
C ALA A 202 -22.52 12.11 -1.38
N VAL A 203 -23.73 12.68 -1.22
CA VAL A 203 -24.97 12.02 -1.61
C VAL A 203 -25.71 12.82 -2.68
N ASP A 204 -26.33 12.14 -3.62
CA ASP A 204 -27.15 12.78 -4.65
C ASP A 204 -28.56 13.17 -4.14
N GLY A 205 -29.40 13.70 -5.02
CA GLY A 205 -30.76 14.11 -4.68
C GLY A 205 -31.69 12.96 -4.28
N ALA A 206 -31.31 11.71 -4.55
CA ALA A 206 -32.03 10.51 -4.12
C ALA A 206 -31.47 9.94 -2.78
N GLY A 207 -30.42 10.55 -2.24
CA GLY A 207 -29.74 10.08 -1.01
C GLY A 207 -28.69 8.98 -1.26
N SER A 208 -28.39 8.64 -2.50
CA SER A 208 -27.37 7.64 -2.84
C SER A 208 -25.97 8.22 -2.76
N VAL A 209 -25.02 7.43 -2.30
CA VAL A 209 -23.60 7.83 -2.28
C VAL A 209 -23.08 7.95 -3.71
N CYS A 210 -22.62 9.16 -4.06
CA CYS A 210 -22.08 9.48 -5.40
C CYS A 210 -20.60 9.86 -5.38
N GLY A 211 -20.00 9.97 -4.19
CA GLY A 211 -18.58 10.26 -4.01
C GLY A 211 -18.16 10.07 -2.56
N TYR A 212 -16.86 9.96 -2.33
CA TYR A 212 -16.32 9.90 -0.98
C TYR A 212 -14.89 10.45 -0.89
N ALA A 213 -14.50 10.83 0.31
CA ALA A 213 -13.13 11.13 0.66
C ALA A 213 -12.78 10.45 2.00
N SER A 214 -11.69 9.70 2.03
CA SER A 214 -11.04 9.25 3.26
C SER A 214 -9.94 10.23 3.61
N TRP A 215 -9.80 10.56 4.89
CA TRP A 215 -8.85 11.55 5.33
C TRP A 215 -8.22 11.20 6.67
N GLN A 216 -6.96 11.56 6.80
CA GLN A 216 -6.22 11.50 8.06
C GLN A 216 -6.05 12.92 8.58
N ARG A 217 -6.28 13.10 9.88
CA ARG A 217 -5.89 14.32 10.52
C ARG A 217 -4.42 14.21 10.91
N GLY A 218 -3.59 15.08 10.34
CA GLY A 218 -2.20 15.23 10.74
C GLY A 218 -2.06 15.82 12.14
N GLU A 219 -0.85 16.14 12.52
CA GLU A 219 -0.52 16.78 13.79
C GLU A 219 -0.89 18.25 13.78
N GLY A 220 -1.05 18.82 14.98
CA GLY A 220 -1.29 20.25 15.17
C GLY A 220 -2.74 20.64 15.37
N PHE A 221 -2.93 21.92 15.76
CA PHE A 221 -4.22 22.53 16.03
C PHE A 221 -4.31 23.88 15.30
N GLY A 222 -5.53 24.26 14.94
CA GLY A 222 -5.78 25.55 14.29
C GLY A 222 -5.40 25.57 12.80
N ALA A 223 -4.92 26.71 12.32
CA ALA A 223 -4.68 26.98 10.91
C ALA A 223 -3.53 26.17 10.30
N GLU A 224 -2.63 25.68 11.12
CA GLU A 224 -1.46 24.90 10.70
C GLU A 224 -1.72 23.39 10.72
N ALA A 225 -2.91 22.97 11.12
CA ALA A 225 -3.28 21.56 11.09
C ALA A 225 -3.33 21.05 9.65
N LEU A 226 -2.72 19.90 9.41
CA LEU A 226 -2.72 19.24 8.11
C LEU A 226 -3.83 18.21 8.03
N ILE A 227 -4.41 18.08 6.84
CA ILE A 227 -5.36 17.01 6.51
C ILE A 227 -4.82 16.30 5.27
N ASP A 228 -4.62 15.01 5.38
CA ASP A 228 -4.31 14.15 4.26
C ASP A 228 -5.61 13.55 3.68
N ILE A 229 -5.82 13.71 2.38
CA ILE A 229 -7.02 13.25 1.68
C ILE A 229 -6.59 12.25 0.62
N ALA A 230 -6.95 10.98 0.82
CA ALA A 230 -6.80 9.96 -0.19
C ALA A 230 -8.04 9.95 -1.12
N ARG A 231 -7.79 9.92 -2.41
CA ARG A 231 -8.79 9.75 -3.46
C ARG A 231 -8.99 8.27 -3.78
#